data_8ca2fc709bb115caa8c3bcc0f83a0dd0
#
_entry.id   8ca2fc709bb115caa8c3bcc0f83a0dd0
#
_cell.length_a   1.000
_cell.length_b   1.000
_cell.length_c   1.000
_cell.angle_alpha   90.00
_cell.angle_beta   90.00
_cell.angle_gamma   90.00
#
_symmetry.space_group_name_H-M   'P 1'
#
loop_
_entity.id
_entity.type
_entity.pdbx_description
1 polymer ?
#
loop_
_entity_poly.entity_id
_entity_poly.type
_entity_poly.pdbx_seq_one_letter_code
_entity_poly.pdbx_strand_id
1 'polypeptide(L)'
;DINISGSNGNINPALSGGADVRPNYAGQRVNSTDFTNVILMSNSSRGYTYSLTTQLQKSFGFGLDLMAAYTNGQSASVNDGNSSTALSNWEFTQIVTSPNNPPLANSNFDIRHRTIGSVGYKIEYGRNKAFSTGFSLFYAGTSGSPFPYLYNGDVNGDGAFSNDLLYVPRNASEIKLVALTGSN
;
A
#
# COMPACT_ATOMS: atom_id res chain seq x y z
N ASP A 1 -4.83 -10.93 18.64
CA ASP A 1 -3.46 -11.05 19.08
C ASP A 1 -3.35 -10.71 20.57
N ILE A 2 -2.62 -11.52 21.30
CA ILE A 2 -2.43 -11.40 22.76
C ILE A 2 -1.01 -11.00 23.15
N ASN A 3 -0.16 -10.67 22.19
CA ASN A 3 1.25 -10.35 22.45
C ASN A 3 1.46 -9.01 23.15
N ILE A 4 0.47 -8.13 23.13
CA ILE A 4 0.54 -6.80 23.72
C ILE A 4 -0.60 -6.65 24.71
N SER A 5 -0.28 -6.42 25.98
CA SER A 5 -1.25 -6.33 27.08
C SER A 5 -1.73 -4.93 27.40
N GLY A 6 -1.07 -3.90 26.90
CA GLY A 6 -1.40 -2.52 27.20
C GLY A 6 -0.48 -1.52 26.47
N SER A 7 -0.49 -0.26 26.90
CA SER A 7 0.43 0.76 26.41
C SER A 7 1.05 1.55 27.57
N ASN A 8 2.25 2.06 27.34
CA ASN A 8 3.09 2.76 28.33
C ASN A 8 3.24 4.25 28.00
N GLY A 9 2.15 4.89 27.57
CA GLY A 9 2.13 6.27 27.13
C GLY A 9 2.31 6.43 25.63
N ASN A 10 2.84 7.56 25.18
CA ASN A 10 2.95 7.93 23.78
C ASN A 10 4.40 7.77 23.25
N ILE A 11 4.53 7.55 21.95
CA ILE A 11 5.81 7.53 21.26
C ILE A 11 6.42 8.93 21.28
N ASN A 12 7.70 9.01 21.70
CA ASN A 12 8.53 10.21 21.59
C ASN A 12 7.82 11.56 21.87
N PRO A 13 7.13 11.74 23.01
CA PRO A 13 6.41 12.98 23.28
C PRO A 13 7.33 14.20 23.32
N ALA A 14 8.63 14.00 23.61
CA ALA A 14 9.61 15.08 23.63
C ALA A 14 9.98 15.59 22.22
N LEU A 15 9.95 14.73 21.19
CA LEU A 15 10.28 15.10 19.82
C LEU A 15 9.08 15.68 19.07
N SER A 16 7.91 15.12 19.31
CA SER A 16 6.67 15.57 18.68
C SER A 16 5.99 16.74 19.40
N GLY A 17 6.58 17.24 20.49
CA GLY A 17 5.91 18.25 21.32
C GLY A 17 4.57 17.78 21.93
N GLY A 18 4.36 16.45 21.97
CA GLY A 18 3.11 15.84 22.42
C GLY A 18 2.05 15.69 21.33
N ALA A 19 2.32 16.09 20.09
CA ALA A 19 1.38 15.96 18.99
C ALA A 19 1.23 14.50 18.49
N ASP A 20 2.31 13.70 18.56
CA ASP A 20 2.24 12.27 18.28
C ASP A 20 1.73 11.50 19.49
N VAL A 21 0.45 11.20 19.45
CA VAL A 21 -0.27 10.50 20.55
C VAL A 21 -0.32 8.99 20.36
N ARG A 22 0.44 8.44 19.40
CA ARG A 22 0.47 7.01 19.16
C ARG A 22 1.02 6.28 20.38
N PRO A 23 0.47 5.10 20.73
CA PRO A 23 0.86 4.37 21.93
C PRO A 23 2.27 3.79 21.85
N ASN A 24 2.92 3.70 23.01
CA ASN A 24 4.19 2.99 23.19
C ASN A 24 3.91 1.69 23.96
N TYR A 25 4.37 0.58 23.44
CA TYR A 25 4.17 -0.76 23.98
C TYR A 25 5.41 -1.34 24.67
N ALA A 26 6.49 -0.58 24.81
CA ALA A 26 7.70 -1.05 25.46
C ALA A 26 7.42 -1.60 26.87
N GLY A 27 7.83 -2.83 27.11
CA GLY A 27 7.57 -3.53 28.36
C GLY A 27 6.15 -4.06 28.56
N GLN A 28 5.25 -3.87 27.58
CA GLN A 28 3.86 -4.35 27.63
C GLN A 28 3.65 -5.66 26.85
N ARG A 29 4.69 -6.22 26.28
CA ARG A 29 4.61 -7.49 25.56
C ARG A 29 4.36 -8.64 26.53
N VAL A 30 3.44 -9.51 26.16
CA VAL A 30 3.26 -10.80 26.82
C VAL A 30 4.46 -11.67 26.44
N ASN A 31 5.35 -11.88 27.39
CA ASN A 31 6.53 -12.72 27.22
C ASN A 31 6.48 -13.85 28.23
N SER A 32 6.72 -15.07 27.77
CA SER A 32 6.86 -16.24 28.63
C SER A 32 8.08 -17.07 28.25
N THR A 33 8.50 -17.94 29.15
CA THR A 33 9.56 -18.92 28.88
C THR A 33 9.15 -19.95 27.84
N ASP A 34 7.85 -20.15 27.64
CA ASP A 34 7.30 -21.22 26.79
C ASP A 34 6.95 -20.70 25.38
N PHE A 35 6.60 -19.41 25.25
CA PHE A 35 6.17 -18.80 23.99
C PHE A 35 6.81 -17.45 23.77
N THR A 36 7.40 -17.24 22.59
CA THR A 36 7.90 -15.93 22.17
C THR A 36 6.80 -15.05 21.60
N ASN A 37 5.85 -15.64 20.91
CA ASN A 37 4.71 -14.97 20.30
C ASN A 37 3.48 -15.88 20.27
N VAL A 38 2.30 -15.31 20.48
CA VAL A 38 1.01 -15.98 20.29
C VAL A 38 0.13 -15.11 19.42
N ILE A 39 -0.13 -15.55 18.18
CA ILE A 39 -0.88 -14.78 17.19
C ILE A 39 -2.18 -15.49 16.88
N LEU A 40 -3.29 -14.80 17.11
CA LEU A 40 -4.62 -15.26 16.75
C LEU A 40 -5.03 -14.60 15.44
N MET A 41 -5.32 -15.40 14.43
CA MET A 41 -5.87 -14.93 13.16
C MET A 41 -7.39 -15.10 13.16
N SER A 42 -8.10 -14.10 12.71
CA SER A 42 -9.55 -14.13 12.54
C SER A 42 -9.95 -13.43 11.25
N ASN A 43 -11.14 -13.77 10.74
CA ASN A 43 -11.69 -13.12 9.55
C ASN A 43 -12.15 -11.70 9.87
N SER A 44 -11.97 -10.80 8.92
CA SER A 44 -12.46 -9.43 8.97
C SER A 44 -13.26 -9.11 7.70
N SER A 45 -14.40 -8.44 7.87
CA SER A 45 -15.22 -7.90 6.78
C SER A 45 -14.92 -6.44 6.48
N ARG A 46 -13.88 -5.86 7.04
CA ARG A 46 -13.55 -4.43 6.94
C ARG A 46 -12.90 -4.04 5.62
N GLY A 47 -12.35 -5.02 4.87
CA GLY A 47 -11.72 -4.76 3.58
C GLY A 47 -12.73 -4.65 2.44
N TYR A 48 -12.34 -3.93 1.37
CA TYR A 48 -13.10 -3.88 0.11
C TYR A 48 -12.18 -3.63 -1.08
N THR A 49 -12.65 -4.06 -2.24
CA THR A 49 -12.04 -3.72 -3.53
C THR A 49 -13.15 -3.44 -4.53
N TYR A 50 -13.01 -2.36 -5.31
CA TYR A 50 -13.87 -2.10 -6.45
C TYR A 50 -13.05 -1.63 -7.64
N SER A 51 -13.57 -1.85 -8.85
CA SER A 51 -13.03 -1.26 -10.07
C SER A 51 -14.16 -0.98 -11.06
N LEU A 52 -14.07 0.18 -11.70
CA LEU A 52 -14.96 0.58 -12.79
C LEU A 52 -14.12 0.79 -14.05
N THR A 53 -14.42 0.02 -15.09
CA THR A 53 -13.74 0.13 -16.39
C THR A 53 -14.70 0.66 -17.44
N THR A 54 -14.29 1.70 -18.15
CA THR A 54 -14.93 2.21 -19.35
C THR A 54 -14.06 1.91 -20.55
N GLN A 55 -14.64 1.30 -21.58
CA GLN A 55 -13.93 0.94 -22.81
C GLN A 55 -14.69 1.45 -24.02
N LEU A 56 -13.95 2.01 -24.96
CA LEU A 56 -14.41 2.38 -26.29
C LEU A 56 -13.59 1.62 -27.33
N GLN A 57 -14.26 1.04 -28.30
CA GLN A 57 -13.61 0.35 -29.42
C GLN A 57 -14.32 0.67 -30.73
N LYS A 58 -13.53 0.95 -31.77
CA LYS A 58 -14.04 1.27 -33.08
C LYS A 58 -13.13 0.72 -34.18
N SER A 59 -13.72 -0.06 -35.07
CA SER A 59 -13.11 -0.49 -36.33
C SER A 59 -13.70 0.31 -37.48
N PHE A 60 -12.83 0.83 -38.34
CA PHE A 60 -13.21 1.61 -39.51
C PHE A 60 -13.00 0.79 -40.78
N GLY A 61 -13.87 0.96 -41.75
CA GLY A 61 -13.82 0.17 -43.01
C GLY A 61 -12.59 0.42 -43.87
N PHE A 62 -11.80 1.45 -43.59
CA PHE A 62 -10.55 1.72 -44.26
C PHE A 62 -9.31 1.09 -43.59
N GLY A 63 -9.51 0.18 -42.64
CA GLY A 63 -8.45 -0.61 -42.02
C GLY A 63 -7.87 -0.03 -40.73
N LEU A 64 -8.49 1.00 -40.14
CA LEU A 64 -8.11 1.56 -38.84
C LEU A 64 -8.92 0.93 -37.71
N ASP A 65 -8.24 0.41 -36.69
CA ASP A 65 -8.82 -0.10 -35.45
C ASP A 65 -8.32 0.75 -34.28
N LEU A 66 -9.25 1.20 -33.45
CA LEU A 66 -8.97 2.01 -32.26
C LEU A 66 -9.60 1.33 -31.04
N MET A 67 -8.87 1.27 -29.96
CA MET A 67 -9.36 0.87 -28.64
C MET A 67 -8.77 1.77 -27.57
N ALA A 68 -9.61 2.24 -26.65
CA ALA A 68 -9.19 2.94 -25.44
C ALA A 68 -10.00 2.43 -24.25
N ALA A 69 -9.34 2.14 -23.15
CA ALA A 69 -9.98 1.75 -21.90
C ALA A 69 -9.36 2.51 -20.73
N TYR A 70 -10.20 2.91 -19.81
CA TYR A 70 -9.80 3.52 -18.56
C TYR A 70 -10.48 2.81 -17.40
N THR A 71 -9.67 2.43 -16.41
CA THR A 71 -10.14 1.81 -15.16
C THR A 71 -9.83 2.74 -13.99
N ASN A 72 -10.84 3.01 -13.19
CA ASN A 72 -10.70 3.61 -11.86
C ASN A 72 -11.04 2.56 -10.81
N GLY A 73 -10.20 2.41 -9.80
CA GLY A 73 -10.42 1.43 -8.74
C GLY A 73 -9.85 1.86 -7.41
N GLN A 74 -10.18 1.12 -6.39
CA GLN A 74 -9.60 1.24 -5.07
C GLN A 74 -9.60 -0.12 -4.37
N SER A 75 -8.52 -0.41 -3.66
CA SER A 75 -8.42 -1.58 -2.79
C SER A 75 -7.97 -1.12 -1.40
N ALA A 76 -8.72 -1.56 -0.39
CA ALA A 76 -8.40 -1.29 1.02
C ALA A 76 -8.54 -2.57 1.84
N SER A 77 -7.58 -2.79 2.74
CA SER A 77 -7.55 -3.95 3.62
C SER A 77 -7.04 -3.58 5.01
N VAL A 78 -7.27 -4.44 5.97
CA VAL A 78 -6.64 -4.36 7.29
C VAL A 78 -5.31 -5.11 7.34
N ASN A 79 -5.14 -6.08 6.45
CA ASN A 79 -3.93 -6.87 6.25
C ASN A 79 -4.02 -7.54 4.89
N ASP A 80 -2.98 -7.41 4.07
CA ASP A 80 -2.97 -7.97 2.71
C ASP A 80 -2.62 -9.46 2.65
N GLY A 81 -2.20 -10.05 3.76
CA GLY A 81 -1.88 -11.48 3.82
C GLY A 81 -0.69 -11.88 2.93
N ASN A 82 0.34 -11.06 2.88
CA ASN A 82 1.47 -11.21 1.94
C ASN A 82 2.46 -12.31 2.34
N SER A 83 2.29 -12.95 3.48
CA SER A 83 3.17 -14.01 3.97
C SER A 83 2.41 -15.29 4.27
N SER A 84 3.09 -16.42 4.13
CA SER A 84 2.59 -17.74 4.51
C SER A 84 2.60 -17.99 6.02
N THR A 85 3.26 -17.13 6.81
CA THR A 85 3.34 -17.26 8.27
C THR A 85 2.55 -16.17 8.97
N ALA A 86 1.83 -16.54 10.04
CA ALA A 86 1.04 -15.60 10.81
C ALA A 86 1.90 -14.51 11.46
N LEU A 87 3.08 -14.87 11.94
CA LEU A 87 4.03 -13.94 12.56
C LEU A 87 4.44 -12.84 11.58
N SER A 88 4.88 -13.20 10.38
CA SER A 88 5.30 -12.21 9.39
C SER A 88 4.15 -11.31 8.91
N ASN A 89 2.94 -11.84 8.80
CA ASN A 89 1.78 -11.01 8.50
C ASN A 89 1.48 -10.00 9.61
N TRP A 90 1.76 -10.33 10.86
CA TRP A 90 1.61 -9.42 11.99
C TRP A 90 2.77 -8.40 12.04
N GLU A 91 4.03 -8.86 11.97
CA GLU A 91 5.23 -8.02 12.09
C GLU A 91 5.36 -6.99 10.97
N PHE A 92 5.00 -7.34 9.74
CA PHE A 92 5.20 -6.46 8.56
C PHE A 92 3.93 -5.70 8.14
N THR A 93 2.86 -5.78 8.90
CA THR A 93 1.69 -4.93 8.67
C THR A 93 1.96 -3.53 9.21
N GLN A 94 2.00 -2.55 8.30
CA GLN A 94 2.21 -1.15 8.67
C GLN A 94 1.06 -0.65 9.52
N ILE A 95 1.38 -0.03 10.64
CA ILE A 95 0.41 0.39 11.64
C ILE A 95 0.64 1.84 12.07
N VAL A 96 -0.44 2.46 12.50
CA VAL A 96 -0.41 3.77 13.15
C VAL A 96 -0.49 3.63 14.66
N THR A 97 -1.32 2.69 15.14
CA THR A 97 -1.63 2.56 16.58
C THR A 97 -1.20 1.22 17.14
N SER A 98 -1.91 0.16 16.84
CA SER A 98 -1.70 -1.17 17.44
C SER A 98 -1.71 -2.27 16.39
N PRO A 99 -0.72 -3.16 16.40
CA PRO A 99 -0.73 -4.33 15.52
C PRO A 99 -1.87 -5.31 15.86
N ASN A 100 -2.45 -5.21 17.07
CA ASN A 100 -3.61 -6.01 17.46
C ASN A 100 -4.93 -5.52 16.86
N ASN A 101 -4.99 -4.27 16.41
CA ASN A 101 -6.17 -3.70 15.78
C ASN A 101 -5.74 -2.78 14.62
N PRO A 102 -5.24 -3.36 13.53
CA PRO A 102 -4.80 -2.57 12.37
C PRO A 102 -5.98 -1.79 11.76
N PRO A 103 -5.76 -0.52 11.41
CA PRO A 103 -6.78 0.29 10.74
C PRO A 103 -7.01 -0.22 9.32
N LEU A 104 -8.16 0.13 8.74
CA LEU A 104 -8.37 -0.02 7.31
C LEU A 104 -7.48 0.98 6.57
N ALA A 105 -6.64 0.50 5.68
CA ALA A 105 -5.71 1.29 4.90
C ALA A 105 -5.72 0.88 3.42
N ASN A 106 -5.05 1.65 2.56
CA ASN A 106 -4.87 1.25 1.18
C ASN A 106 -4.05 -0.05 1.13
N SER A 107 -4.56 -1.02 0.38
CA SER A 107 -3.84 -2.27 0.11
C SER A 107 -2.60 -2.02 -0.75
N ASN A 108 -1.59 -2.85 -0.63
CA ASN A 108 -0.43 -2.86 -1.53
C ASN A 108 -0.83 -3.16 -3.00
N PHE A 109 -2.02 -3.70 -3.21
CA PHE A 109 -2.61 -3.97 -4.53
C PHE A 109 -3.49 -2.83 -5.06
N ASP A 110 -3.53 -1.69 -4.37
CA ASP A 110 -4.33 -0.53 -4.79
C ASP A 110 -3.74 0.13 -6.02
N ILE A 111 -4.39 -0.05 -7.16
CA ILE A 111 -4.09 0.61 -8.42
C ILE A 111 -5.26 1.51 -8.79
N ARG A 112 -5.12 2.81 -8.51
CA ARG A 112 -6.19 3.80 -8.65
C ARG A 112 -6.60 4.04 -10.09
N HIS A 113 -5.63 4.09 -10.99
CA HIS A 113 -5.84 4.48 -12.37
C HIS A 113 -5.08 3.54 -13.30
N ARG A 114 -5.77 3.01 -14.29
CA ARG A 114 -5.16 2.24 -15.37
C ARG A 114 -5.73 2.70 -16.70
N THR A 115 -4.87 3.00 -17.66
CA THR A 115 -5.23 3.37 -19.02
C THR A 115 -4.61 2.39 -19.99
N ILE A 116 -5.40 1.91 -20.93
CA ILE A 116 -4.94 1.05 -22.01
C ILE A 116 -5.43 1.67 -23.32
N GLY A 117 -4.57 1.72 -24.31
CA GLY A 117 -4.91 2.18 -25.66
C GLY A 117 -4.25 1.33 -26.72
N SER A 118 -4.92 1.11 -27.81
CA SER A 118 -4.31 0.51 -29.00
C SER A 118 -4.81 1.17 -30.27
N VAL A 119 -3.91 1.32 -31.22
CA VAL A 119 -4.19 1.77 -32.58
C VAL A 119 -3.61 0.74 -33.52
N GLY A 120 -4.43 0.19 -34.37
CA GLY A 120 -4.03 -0.73 -35.44
C GLY A 120 -4.40 -0.12 -36.79
N TYR A 121 -3.52 -0.23 -37.77
CA TYR A 121 -3.81 0.16 -39.13
C TYR A 121 -3.33 -0.90 -40.11
N LYS A 122 -4.26 -1.43 -40.93
CA LYS A 122 -4.01 -2.43 -41.95
C LYS A 122 -4.18 -1.81 -43.34
N ILE A 123 -3.13 -1.90 -44.15
CA ILE A 123 -3.11 -1.45 -45.54
C ILE A 123 -3.16 -2.71 -46.41
N GLU A 124 -4.14 -2.82 -47.27
CA GLU A 124 -4.24 -3.88 -48.28
C GLU A 124 -3.88 -3.32 -49.65
N TYR A 125 -3.00 -4.03 -50.36
CA TYR A 125 -2.49 -3.55 -51.67
C TYR A 125 -2.22 -4.72 -52.63
N GLY A 126 -1.84 -4.39 -53.85
CA GLY A 126 -1.65 -5.36 -54.92
C GLY A 126 -2.97 -5.70 -55.64
N ARG A 127 -2.83 -6.54 -56.70
CA ARG A 127 -3.99 -6.95 -57.47
C ARG A 127 -4.89 -7.86 -56.61
N ASN A 128 -6.18 -7.48 -56.51
CA ASN A 128 -7.17 -8.18 -55.68
C ASN A 128 -6.82 -8.15 -54.18
N LYS A 129 -6.09 -7.16 -53.68
CA LYS A 129 -5.66 -7.06 -52.27
C LYS A 129 -4.83 -8.28 -51.80
N ALA A 130 -3.99 -8.79 -52.70
CA ALA A 130 -3.22 -9.99 -52.44
C ALA A 130 -2.18 -9.84 -51.30
N PHE A 131 -1.82 -8.60 -50.96
CA PHE A 131 -0.86 -8.30 -49.89
C PHE A 131 -1.49 -7.38 -48.86
N SER A 132 -1.03 -7.50 -47.63
CA SER A 132 -1.39 -6.56 -46.56
C SER A 132 -0.19 -6.27 -45.65
N THR A 133 -0.11 -5.05 -45.16
CA THR A 133 0.84 -4.62 -44.14
C THR A 133 0.06 -4.02 -42.98
N GLY A 134 0.37 -4.48 -41.77
CA GLY A 134 -0.26 -3.99 -40.54
C GLY A 134 0.76 -3.28 -39.66
N PHE A 135 0.32 -2.16 -39.09
CA PHE A 135 1.02 -1.43 -38.04
C PHE A 135 0.17 -1.44 -36.78
N SER A 136 0.79 -1.59 -35.63
CA SER A 136 0.07 -1.51 -34.37
C SER A 136 0.89 -0.76 -33.32
N LEU A 137 0.22 0.06 -32.55
CA LEU A 137 0.76 0.74 -31.37
C LEU A 137 -0.10 0.38 -30.16
N PHE A 138 0.56 0.02 -29.09
CA PHE A 138 -0.09 -0.28 -27.82
C PHE A 138 0.46 0.62 -26.71
N TYR A 139 -0.42 1.16 -25.92
CA TYR A 139 -0.10 1.96 -24.73
C TYR A 139 -0.73 1.32 -23.50
N ALA A 140 0.05 1.21 -22.41
CA ALA A 140 -0.44 0.84 -21.09
C ALA A 140 0.19 1.75 -20.04
N GLY A 141 -0.64 2.38 -19.25
CA GLY A 141 -0.24 3.23 -18.14
C GLY A 141 -1.00 2.86 -16.87
N THR A 142 -0.32 2.85 -15.74
CA THR A 142 -0.93 2.62 -14.43
C THR A 142 -0.42 3.64 -13.43
N SER A 143 -1.26 4.02 -12.46
CA SER A 143 -0.76 4.72 -11.28
C SER A 143 0.18 3.83 -10.49
N GLY A 144 1.13 4.43 -9.78
CA GLY A 144 1.95 3.70 -8.81
C GLY A 144 1.10 3.14 -7.67
N SER A 145 1.62 2.09 -7.04
CA SER A 145 1.05 1.58 -5.79
C SER A 145 1.37 2.51 -4.63
N PRO A 146 0.52 2.61 -3.61
CA PRO A 146 0.84 3.31 -2.38
C PRO A 146 2.10 2.71 -1.74
N PHE A 147 2.93 3.54 -1.18
CA PHE A 147 4.07 3.11 -0.39
C PHE A 147 4.14 3.93 0.91
N PRO A 148 4.44 3.33 2.04
CA PRO A 148 4.59 4.02 3.31
C PRO A 148 6.03 4.46 3.54
N TYR A 149 6.20 5.51 4.34
CA TYR A 149 7.46 5.79 5.01
C TYR A 149 7.43 5.18 6.41
N LEU A 150 8.45 4.40 6.72
CA LEU A 150 8.57 3.69 7.98
C LEU A 150 9.78 4.19 8.77
N TYR A 151 9.71 4.11 10.08
CA TYR A 151 10.89 4.21 10.91
C TYR A 151 11.78 2.97 10.73
N ASN A 152 13.08 3.15 10.84
CA ASN A 152 14.01 2.05 10.92
C ASN A 152 14.16 1.63 12.39
N GLY A 153 13.55 0.52 12.75
CA GLY A 153 13.53 -0.02 14.10
C GLY A 153 12.13 -0.10 14.69
N ASP A 154 12.06 -0.62 15.90
CA ASP A 154 10.83 -0.73 16.70
C ASP A 154 10.69 0.54 17.55
N VAL A 155 9.93 1.50 17.07
CA VAL A 155 9.75 2.80 17.72
C VAL A 155 8.65 2.75 18.78
N ASN A 156 7.62 1.95 18.53
CA ASN A 156 6.49 1.81 19.43
C ASN A 156 6.67 0.73 20.50
N GLY A 157 7.74 -0.09 20.43
CA GLY A 157 8.03 -1.13 21.41
C GLY A 157 7.15 -2.37 21.31
N ASP A 158 6.51 -2.61 20.16
CA ASP A 158 5.63 -3.78 19.96
C ASP A 158 6.40 -5.06 19.61
N GLY A 159 7.69 -4.95 19.32
CA GLY A 159 8.61 -6.03 18.98
C GLY A 159 8.68 -6.36 17.51
N ALA A 160 8.06 -5.55 16.64
CA ALA A 160 8.24 -5.60 15.20
C ALA A 160 9.13 -4.43 14.74
N PHE A 161 9.99 -4.65 13.74
CA PHE A 161 11.05 -3.69 13.40
C PHE A 161 10.80 -2.89 12.12
N SER A 162 9.73 -3.12 11.42
CA SER A 162 9.50 -2.51 10.10
C SER A 162 8.02 -2.24 9.84
N ASN A 163 7.27 -1.91 10.87
CA ASN A 163 5.83 -1.69 10.80
C ASN A 163 5.41 -0.28 11.24
N ASP A 164 6.28 0.46 11.93
CA ASP A 164 5.98 1.78 12.46
C ASP A 164 5.95 2.85 11.37
N LEU A 165 4.78 3.36 11.06
CA LEU A 165 4.60 4.45 10.10
C LEU A 165 5.21 5.75 10.62
N LEU A 166 5.93 6.46 9.74
CA LEU A 166 6.44 7.78 10.05
C LEU A 166 5.28 8.72 10.40
N TYR A 167 5.44 9.48 11.49
CA TYR A 167 4.49 10.53 11.83
C TYR A 167 4.61 11.68 10.83
N VAL A 168 3.53 11.99 10.15
CA VAL A 168 3.47 13.13 9.23
C VAL A 168 2.78 14.29 9.93
N PRO A 169 3.51 15.34 10.32
CA PRO A 169 2.93 16.48 11.02
C PRO A 169 2.01 17.30 10.11
N ARG A 170 0.95 17.82 10.64
CA ARG A 170 0.01 18.71 9.92
C ARG A 170 0.57 20.10 9.70
N ASN A 171 1.48 20.53 10.57
CA ASN A 171 2.16 21.82 10.50
C ASN A 171 3.48 21.80 11.29
N ALA A 172 4.31 22.82 11.10
CA ALA A 172 5.64 22.89 11.70
C ALA A 172 5.63 22.96 13.24
N SER A 173 4.54 23.36 13.90
CA SER A 173 4.47 23.42 15.36
C SER A 173 4.33 22.04 16.02
N GLU A 174 3.99 21.02 15.24
CA GLU A 174 3.93 19.64 15.72
C GLU A 174 5.30 18.95 15.72
N ILE A 175 6.36 19.62 15.25
CA ILE A 175 7.73 19.08 15.21
C ILE A 175 8.65 19.93 16.05
N LYS A 176 9.40 19.30 16.93
CA LYS A 176 10.55 19.91 17.57
C LYS A 176 11.81 19.56 16.78
N LEU A 177 12.28 20.50 15.98
CA LEU A 177 13.56 20.34 15.28
C LEU A 177 14.70 20.38 16.28
N VAL A 178 15.55 19.38 16.26
CA VAL A 178 16.79 19.31 17.05
C VAL A 178 17.95 19.47 16.07
N ALA A 179 18.93 20.31 16.42
CA ALA A 179 20.15 20.41 15.62
C ALA A 179 20.84 19.06 15.57
N LEU A 180 21.20 18.61 14.36
CA LEU A 180 22.08 17.46 14.21
C LEU A 180 23.41 17.83 14.87
N THR A 181 23.71 17.28 16.03
CA THR A 181 25.07 17.28 16.56
C THR A 181 25.90 16.41 15.63
N GLY A 182 26.74 17.08 14.82
CA GLY A 182 27.55 16.40 13.82
C GLY A 182 28.40 15.32 14.47
N SER A 183 28.27 14.10 13.98
CA SER A 183 29.34 13.13 14.09
C SER A 183 30.37 13.53 13.04
N ASN A 184 31.52 14.05 13.52
CA ASN A 184 32.75 14.11 12.74
C ASN A 184 33.22 12.72 12.36
#